data_3a7c3b7267685a40ae83fe9115211360
#
_entry.id   3a7c3b7267685a40ae83fe9115211360
#
_cell.length_a   1.000
_cell.length_b   1.000
_cell.length_c   1.000
_cell.angle_alpha   90.00
_cell.angle_beta   90.00
_cell.angle_gamma   90.00
#
_symmetry.space_group_name_H-M   'P 1'
#
loop_
_entity.id
_entity.type
_entity.pdbx_description
1 polymer ?
#
loop_
_entity_poly.entity_id
_entity_poly.type
_entity_poly.pdbx_seq_one_letter_code
_entity_poly.pdbx_strand_id
1 'polypeptide(L)'
;MTLTVAALQYCASDDAAATLHKIEPLIAKAAKTAQLICLPEAASFLAASRAQLSERAEWENDSASMKKLAALARQHNVWLLAGSLFLRRCQDRKLVNRGLLFAPDGQVIASYDKIHMFDANVGDGQHYFESNSFAAGSTPVIADLGDIQLGMSICYDLRFAHLYRQLARDGAHILTVPAAFTAVSGAAH
;
A
#
# COMPACT_ATOMS: atom_id res chain seq x y z
N MET A 1 -24.98 7.42 1.88
CA MET A 1 -24.52 6.42 0.89
C MET A 1 -23.75 5.33 1.63
N THR A 2 -23.83 4.05 1.22
CA THR A 2 -23.12 2.94 1.87
C THR A 2 -22.00 2.49 0.94
N LEU A 3 -20.76 2.43 1.42
CA LEU A 3 -19.61 1.88 0.72
C LEU A 3 -19.30 0.49 1.28
N THR A 4 -19.34 -0.54 0.43
CA THR A 4 -18.90 -1.88 0.80
C THR A 4 -17.42 -2.03 0.52
N VAL A 5 -16.64 -2.36 1.54
CA VAL A 5 -15.18 -2.50 1.49
C VAL A 5 -14.77 -3.94 1.72
N ALA A 6 -13.83 -4.44 0.93
CA ALA A 6 -13.16 -5.71 1.16
C ALA A 6 -11.68 -5.49 1.49
N ALA A 7 -11.24 -5.92 2.67
CA ALA A 7 -9.82 -5.98 3.02
C ALA A 7 -9.31 -7.39 2.71
N LEU A 8 -8.35 -7.50 1.79
CA LEU A 8 -7.73 -8.77 1.44
C LEU A 8 -6.50 -9.01 2.32
N GLN A 9 -6.54 -10.11 3.07
CA GLN A 9 -5.41 -10.52 3.90
C GLN A 9 -4.66 -11.68 3.24
N TYR A 10 -3.39 -11.45 2.94
CA TYR A 10 -2.48 -12.46 2.39
C TYR A 10 -1.03 -12.11 2.71
N CYS A 11 -0.14 -13.07 2.54
CA CYS A 11 1.30 -12.85 2.57
C CYS A 11 1.82 -12.86 1.13
N ALA A 12 2.46 -11.77 0.73
CA ALA A 12 3.15 -11.70 -0.55
C ALA A 12 4.38 -12.62 -0.53
N SER A 13 4.68 -13.23 -1.65
CA SER A 13 5.95 -13.94 -1.85
C SER A 13 7.06 -12.95 -2.20
N ASP A 14 8.25 -13.45 -2.44
CA ASP A 14 9.36 -12.65 -2.94
C ASP A 14 9.33 -12.43 -4.46
N ASP A 15 8.32 -12.98 -5.15
CA ASP A 15 8.07 -12.84 -6.58
C ASP A 15 6.74 -12.09 -6.83
N ALA A 16 6.83 -10.93 -7.51
CA ALA A 16 5.68 -10.08 -7.75
C ALA A 16 4.65 -10.73 -8.70
N ALA A 17 5.11 -11.41 -9.75
CA ALA A 17 4.22 -12.04 -10.72
C ALA A 17 3.45 -13.20 -10.09
N ALA A 18 4.13 -14.04 -9.29
CA ALA A 18 3.49 -15.12 -8.53
C ALA A 18 2.48 -14.61 -7.51
N THR A 19 2.83 -13.53 -6.78
CA THR A 19 1.91 -12.91 -5.83
C THR A 19 0.67 -12.36 -6.54
N LEU A 20 0.85 -11.58 -7.62
CA LEU A 20 -0.26 -10.99 -8.37
C LEU A 20 -1.17 -12.06 -8.99
N HIS A 21 -0.61 -13.15 -9.50
CA HIS A 21 -1.38 -14.29 -9.98
C HIS A 21 -2.23 -14.93 -8.86
N LYS A 22 -1.65 -15.09 -7.67
CA LYS A 22 -2.33 -15.66 -6.50
C LYS A 22 -3.49 -14.78 -6.01
N ILE A 23 -3.35 -13.45 -6.03
CA ILE A 23 -4.38 -12.54 -5.50
C ILE A 23 -5.48 -12.18 -6.51
N GLU A 24 -5.25 -12.37 -7.80
CA GLU A 24 -6.24 -12.09 -8.85
C GLU A 24 -7.60 -12.75 -8.59
N PRO A 25 -7.70 -14.06 -8.28
CA PRO A 25 -9.00 -14.67 -7.96
C PRO A 25 -9.61 -14.13 -6.66
N LEU A 26 -8.82 -13.65 -5.70
CA LEU A 26 -9.33 -13.03 -4.47
C LEU A 26 -9.96 -11.66 -4.79
N ILE A 27 -9.31 -10.85 -5.63
CA ILE A 27 -9.86 -9.59 -6.12
C ILE A 27 -11.17 -9.84 -6.89
N ALA A 28 -11.18 -10.80 -7.82
CA ALA A 28 -12.37 -11.16 -8.58
C ALA A 28 -13.54 -11.62 -7.70
N LYS A 29 -13.25 -12.35 -6.61
CA LYS A 29 -14.25 -12.76 -5.64
C LYS A 29 -14.80 -11.58 -4.85
N ALA A 30 -13.92 -10.70 -4.34
CA ALA A 30 -14.29 -9.53 -3.56
C ALA A 30 -15.11 -8.53 -4.38
N ALA A 31 -14.75 -8.33 -5.64
CA ALA A 31 -15.42 -7.42 -6.57
C ALA A 31 -16.90 -7.75 -6.86
N LYS A 32 -17.36 -8.96 -6.51
CA LYS A 32 -18.76 -9.32 -6.65
C LYS A 32 -19.69 -8.53 -5.71
N THR A 33 -19.14 -8.02 -4.59
CA THR A 33 -19.92 -7.33 -3.57
C THR A 33 -19.30 -6.02 -3.10
N ALA A 34 -17.98 -5.88 -3.18
CA ALA A 34 -17.27 -4.70 -2.71
C ALA A 34 -17.08 -3.65 -3.83
N GLN A 35 -17.18 -2.40 -3.46
CA GLN A 35 -16.91 -1.24 -4.32
C GLN A 35 -15.46 -0.77 -4.16
N LEU A 36 -14.87 -0.95 -2.96
CA LEU A 36 -13.47 -0.69 -2.66
C LEU A 36 -12.79 -1.97 -2.18
N ILE A 37 -11.67 -2.32 -2.80
CA ILE A 37 -10.83 -3.45 -2.39
C ILE A 37 -9.50 -2.91 -1.90
N CYS A 38 -9.11 -3.28 -0.68
CA CYS A 38 -7.87 -2.86 -0.05
C CYS A 38 -6.90 -4.04 0.03
N LEU A 39 -5.69 -3.88 -0.50
CA LEU A 39 -4.58 -4.81 -0.39
C LEU A 39 -3.66 -4.41 0.77
N PRO A 40 -2.83 -5.31 1.32
CA PRO A 40 -1.89 -4.99 2.40
C PRO A 40 -0.71 -4.13 1.92
N GLU A 41 0.15 -3.72 2.87
CA GLU A 41 1.50 -3.21 2.58
C GLU A 41 2.31 -4.27 1.85
N ALA A 42 3.27 -3.85 0.99
CA ALA A 42 4.08 -4.74 0.16
C ALA A 42 3.23 -5.67 -0.72
N ALA A 43 2.17 -5.12 -1.33
CA ALA A 43 1.10 -5.89 -1.96
C ALA A 43 1.57 -6.81 -3.10
N SER A 44 2.66 -6.47 -3.81
CA SER A 44 3.15 -7.29 -4.92
C SER A 44 4.28 -8.25 -4.51
N PHE A 45 5.19 -7.83 -3.64
CA PHE A 45 6.26 -8.72 -3.16
C PHE A 45 6.82 -8.26 -1.82
N LEU A 46 7.34 -9.21 -1.05
CA LEU A 46 8.03 -8.98 0.21
C LEU A 46 9.48 -9.43 0.07
N ALA A 47 10.42 -8.50 0.19
CA ALA A 47 11.85 -8.80 0.05
C ALA A 47 12.42 -9.44 1.31
N ALA A 48 13.19 -10.51 1.16
CA ALA A 48 13.89 -11.17 2.27
C ALA A 48 15.18 -10.44 2.67
N SER A 49 15.68 -9.53 1.82
CA SER A 49 16.88 -8.75 2.08
C SER A 49 16.85 -7.41 1.35
N ARG A 50 17.69 -6.47 1.83
CA ARG A 50 17.87 -5.17 1.18
C ARG A 50 18.41 -5.29 -0.26
N ALA A 51 19.27 -6.26 -0.53
CA ALA A 51 19.78 -6.52 -1.87
C ALA A 51 18.65 -6.95 -2.81
N GLN A 52 17.83 -7.92 -2.38
CA GLN A 52 16.67 -8.38 -3.13
C GLN A 52 15.64 -7.25 -3.35
N LEU A 53 15.41 -6.42 -2.33
CA LEU A 53 14.54 -5.25 -2.47
C LEU A 53 15.05 -4.31 -3.57
N SER A 54 16.34 -3.98 -3.56
CA SER A 54 16.93 -3.08 -4.57
C SER A 54 16.90 -3.67 -5.99
N GLU A 55 17.06 -4.98 -6.11
CA GLU A 55 17.03 -5.68 -7.39
C GLU A 55 15.61 -5.76 -7.98
N ARG A 56 14.60 -6.04 -7.12
CA ARG A 56 13.23 -6.35 -7.56
C ARG A 56 12.27 -5.16 -7.53
N ALA A 57 12.65 -4.05 -6.90
CA ALA A 57 11.82 -2.85 -6.89
C ALA A 57 11.65 -2.30 -8.31
N GLU A 58 10.41 -2.17 -8.72
CA GLU A 58 10.04 -1.74 -10.06
C GLU A 58 10.17 -0.21 -10.21
N TRP A 59 10.45 0.23 -11.43
CA TRP A 59 10.41 1.66 -11.74
C TRP A 59 8.96 2.16 -11.79
N GLU A 60 8.68 3.32 -11.18
CA GLU A 60 7.33 3.88 -11.09
C GLU A 60 6.64 4.13 -12.43
N ASN A 61 7.43 4.46 -13.48
CA ASN A 61 6.91 4.72 -14.82
C ASN A 61 6.76 3.47 -15.69
N ASP A 62 7.27 2.30 -15.25
CA ASP A 62 7.22 1.03 -16.00
C ASP A 62 6.92 -0.19 -15.12
N SER A 63 6.21 0.00 -14.03
CA SER A 63 5.87 -1.06 -13.09
C SER A 63 4.85 -2.03 -13.68
N ALA A 64 5.23 -3.30 -13.78
CA ALA A 64 4.34 -4.39 -14.18
C ALA A 64 3.23 -4.61 -13.15
N SER A 65 3.57 -4.46 -11.85
CA SER A 65 2.60 -4.55 -10.75
C SER A 65 1.53 -3.47 -10.84
N MET A 66 1.91 -2.21 -11.10
CA MET A 66 0.95 -1.13 -11.28
C MET A 66 0.03 -1.39 -12.48
N LYS A 67 0.60 -1.79 -13.63
CA LYS A 67 -0.16 -2.11 -14.85
C LYS A 67 -1.18 -3.24 -14.60
N LYS A 68 -0.77 -4.30 -13.90
CA LYS A 68 -1.65 -5.43 -13.57
C LYS A 68 -2.78 -5.00 -12.63
N LEU A 69 -2.48 -4.25 -11.57
CA LEU A 69 -3.48 -3.77 -10.61
C LEU A 69 -4.46 -2.77 -11.25
N ALA A 70 -3.97 -1.86 -12.10
CA ALA A 70 -4.80 -0.98 -12.91
C ALA A 70 -5.77 -1.75 -13.83
N ALA A 71 -5.26 -2.80 -14.48
CA ALA A 71 -6.07 -3.67 -15.33
C ALA A 71 -7.16 -4.40 -14.53
N LEU A 72 -6.85 -4.90 -13.32
CA LEU A 72 -7.81 -5.57 -12.44
C LEU A 72 -8.89 -4.60 -11.91
N ALA A 73 -8.51 -3.38 -11.51
CA ALA A 73 -9.46 -2.35 -11.10
C ALA A 73 -10.48 -2.07 -12.23
N ARG A 74 -9.99 -1.88 -13.46
CA ARG A 74 -10.82 -1.64 -14.65
C ARG A 74 -11.67 -2.86 -15.02
N GLN A 75 -11.08 -4.06 -15.03
CA GLN A 75 -11.78 -5.30 -15.38
C GLN A 75 -12.98 -5.56 -14.47
N HIS A 76 -12.85 -5.25 -13.19
CA HIS A 76 -13.87 -5.51 -12.18
C HIS A 76 -14.71 -4.28 -11.83
N ASN A 77 -14.41 -3.12 -12.43
CA ASN A 77 -15.10 -1.84 -12.18
C ASN A 77 -15.16 -1.49 -10.69
N VAL A 78 -14.01 -1.57 -9.99
CA VAL A 78 -13.88 -1.32 -8.55
C VAL A 78 -12.77 -0.33 -8.24
N TRP A 79 -12.88 0.39 -7.14
CA TRP A 79 -11.76 1.07 -6.53
C TRP A 79 -10.79 0.03 -5.96
N LEU A 80 -9.50 0.16 -6.27
CA LEU A 80 -8.48 -0.77 -5.78
C LEU A 80 -7.36 0.00 -5.10
N LEU A 81 -7.26 -0.13 -3.77
CA LEU A 81 -6.14 0.38 -3.02
C LEU A 81 -5.04 -0.70 -2.99
N ALA A 82 -3.96 -0.49 -3.76
CA ALA A 82 -2.71 -1.19 -3.50
C ALA A 82 -2.13 -0.58 -2.23
N GLY A 83 -2.25 -1.28 -1.12
CA GLY A 83 -1.86 -0.78 0.21
C GLY A 83 -0.44 -0.22 0.22
N SER A 84 0.52 -0.93 -0.40
CA SER A 84 1.71 -0.31 -0.97
C SER A 84 2.44 -1.21 -1.97
N LEU A 85 3.27 -0.57 -2.79
CA LEU A 85 4.26 -1.19 -3.66
C LEU A 85 5.64 -0.62 -3.35
N PHE A 86 6.68 -1.41 -3.53
CA PHE A 86 8.06 -0.95 -3.44
C PHE A 86 8.51 -0.48 -4.83
N LEU A 87 8.58 0.84 -4.98
CA LEU A 87 8.85 1.47 -6.27
C LEU A 87 10.14 2.29 -6.24
N ARG A 88 10.77 2.40 -7.41
CA ARG A 88 11.90 3.30 -7.64
C ARG A 88 11.42 4.56 -8.35
N ARG A 89 11.58 5.72 -7.72
CA ARG A 89 11.24 7.01 -8.31
C ARG A 89 12.16 7.34 -9.47
N CYS A 90 11.59 7.91 -10.53
CA CYS A 90 12.37 8.30 -11.71
C CYS A 90 13.23 9.54 -11.47
N GLN A 91 12.74 10.47 -10.65
CA GLN A 91 13.39 11.77 -10.45
C GLN A 91 14.72 11.70 -9.69
N ASP A 92 14.85 10.82 -8.69
CA ASP A 92 16.01 10.75 -7.81
C ASP A 92 16.54 9.32 -7.59
N ARG A 93 15.91 8.34 -8.23
CA ARG A 93 16.23 6.89 -8.21
C ARG A 93 16.12 6.25 -6.82
N LYS A 94 15.55 6.94 -5.83
CA LYS A 94 15.33 6.39 -4.50
C LYS A 94 14.16 5.42 -4.49
N LEU A 95 14.24 4.44 -3.60
CA LEU A 95 13.11 3.56 -3.33
C LEU A 95 12.09 4.26 -2.43
N VAL A 96 10.82 4.00 -2.65
CA VAL A 96 9.70 4.44 -1.83
C VAL A 96 8.77 3.27 -1.53
N ASN A 97 8.16 3.30 -0.36
CA ASN A 97 7.05 2.43 0.02
C ASN A 97 5.77 3.23 -0.28
N ARG A 98 5.14 2.97 -1.45
CA ARG A 98 4.08 3.82 -2.02
C ARG A 98 2.74 3.13 -2.08
N GLY A 99 1.75 3.69 -1.39
CA GLY A 99 0.33 3.38 -1.56
C GLY A 99 -0.22 4.01 -2.83
N LEU A 100 -1.08 3.29 -3.54
CA LEU A 100 -1.70 3.74 -4.79
C LEU A 100 -3.19 3.41 -4.77
N LEU A 101 -4.02 4.39 -5.14
CA LEU A 101 -5.44 4.16 -5.35
C LEU A 101 -5.76 4.20 -6.85
N PHE A 102 -6.27 3.09 -7.35
CA PHE A 102 -6.76 2.95 -8.72
C PHE A 102 -8.26 3.15 -8.75
N ALA A 103 -8.73 3.99 -9.67
CA ALA A 103 -10.15 4.18 -9.96
C ALA A 103 -10.72 2.99 -10.76
N PRO A 104 -12.05 2.86 -10.86
CA PRO A 104 -12.71 1.81 -11.65
C PRO A 104 -12.35 1.79 -13.13
N ASP A 105 -11.82 2.87 -13.69
CA ASP A 105 -11.31 2.93 -15.07
C ASP A 105 -9.82 2.51 -15.17
N GLY A 106 -9.18 2.19 -14.03
CA GLY A 106 -7.78 1.80 -13.92
C GLY A 106 -6.79 2.95 -13.84
N GLN A 107 -7.24 4.20 -13.78
CA GLN A 107 -6.33 5.33 -13.56
C GLN A 107 -5.87 5.40 -12.10
N VAL A 108 -4.61 5.79 -11.87
CA VAL A 108 -4.13 6.15 -10.54
C VAL A 108 -4.62 7.54 -10.20
N ILE A 109 -5.48 7.66 -9.19
CA ILE A 109 -6.04 8.95 -8.76
C ILE A 109 -5.35 9.51 -7.52
N ALA A 110 -4.68 8.68 -6.74
CA ALA A 110 -3.91 9.11 -5.58
C ALA A 110 -2.68 8.22 -5.37
N SER A 111 -1.61 8.83 -4.89
CA SER A 111 -0.39 8.15 -4.47
C SER A 111 0.14 8.75 -3.17
N TYR A 112 0.54 7.90 -2.24
CA TYR A 112 1.05 8.28 -0.93
C TYR A 112 2.37 7.56 -0.65
N ASP A 113 3.44 8.30 -0.44
CA ASP A 113 4.70 7.74 0.04
C ASP A 113 4.68 7.69 1.57
N LYS A 114 4.94 6.52 2.15
CA LYS A 114 5.00 6.32 3.60
C LYS A 114 5.85 7.41 4.25
N ILE A 115 5.31 8.09 5.27
CA ILE A 115 5.98 9.19 5.93
C ILE A 115 6.88 8.67 7.05
N HIS A 116 6.37 7.77 7.90
CA HIS A 116 7.09 7.32 9.10
C HIS A 116 7.72 5.95 8.86
N MET A 117 9.05 5.95 8.79
CA MET A 117 9.83 4.73 8.58
C MET A 117 9.91 3.91 9.87
N PHE A 118 9.84 2.58 9.73
CA PHE A 118 9.96 1.66 10.86
C PHE A 118 11.44 1.42 11.20
N ASP A 119 11.98 2.33 12.01
CA ASP A 119 13.33 2.24 12.57
C ASP A 119 13.17 1.87 14.04
N ALA A 120 13.22 0.57 14.36
CA ALA A 120 12.91 0.09 15.69
C ALA A 120 13.73 -1.15 16.07
N ASN A 121 13.98 -1.27 17.38
CA ASN A 121 14.42 -2.49 18.02
C ASN A 121 13.23 -3.05 18.80
N VAL A 122 12.67 -4.15 18.32
CA VAL A 122 11.45 -4.74 18.91
C VAL A 122 11.72 -5.84 19.95
N GLY A 123 12.99 -6.01 20.34
CA GLY A 123 13.36 -6.94 21.40
C GLY A 123 13.40 -8.42 21.00
N ASP A 124 13.21 -8.73 19.70
CA ASP A 124 13.31 -10.09 19.13
C ASP A 124 14.71 -10.43 18.62
N GLY A 125 15.69 -9.57 18.92
CA GLY A 125 17.07 -9.67 18.40
C GLY A 125 17.23 -9.14 16.97
N GLN A 126 16.17 -8.63 16.35
CA GLN A 126 16.21 -8.00 15.04
C GLN A 126 16.19 -6.48 15.18
N HIS A 127 16.97 -5.82 14.33
CA HIS A 127 17.00 -4.38 14.20
C HIS A 127 16.41 -3.99 12.85
N TYR A 128 15.36 -3.20 12.88
CA TYR A 128 14.69 -2.70 11.69
C TYR A 128 15.14 -1.27 11.42
N PHE A 129 15.64 -1.01 10.21
CA PHE A 129 16.04 0.32 9.73
C PHE A 129 15.47 0.54 8.34
N GLU A 130 14.15 0.77 8.26
CA GLU A 130 13.43 0.98 7.00
C GLU A 130 13.97 2.21 6.27
N SER A 131 14.36 3.27 7.00
CA SER A 131 14.96 4.48 6.46
C SER A 131 16.27 4.26 5.68
N ASN A 132 16.97 3.14 5.94
CA ASN A 132 18.16 2.77 5.17
C ASN A 132 17.82 2.30 3.74
N SER A 133 16.57 1.96 3.47
CA SER A 133 16.12 1.40 2.19
C SER A 133 15.20 2.34 1.44
N PHE A 134 14.31 3.04 2.14
CA PHE A 134 13.29 3.87 1.53
C PHE A 134 13.45 5.35 1.86
N ALA A 135 13.15 6.20 0.90
CA ALA A 135 12.95 7.61 1.14
C ALA A 135 11.55 7.84 1.73
N ALA A 136 11.50 8.60 2.81
CA ALA A 136 10.23 9.00 3.42
C ALA A 136 9.46 9.98 2.53
N GLY A 137 8.13 9.87 2.58
CA GLY A 137 7.22 10.92 2.11
C GLY A 137 7.18 12.10 3.08
N SER A 138 6.46 13.14 2.70
CA SER A 138 6.31 14.35 3.53
C SER A 138 4.90 14.92 3.52
N THR A 139 4.01 14.39 2.69
CA THR A 139 2.70 14.98 2.45
C THR A 139 1.58 14.00 2.79
N PRO A 140 0.67 14.36 3.71
CA PRO A 140 -0.58 13.63 3.91
C PRO A 140 -1.41 13.63 2.61
N VAL A 141 -2.10 12.52 2.34
CA VAL A 141 -2.89 12.37 1.12
C VAL A 141 -4.31 11.93 1.46
N ILE A 142 -5.27 12.65 0.90
CA ILE A 142 -6.68 12.25 0.85
C ILE A 142 -7.03 11.95 -0.60
N ALA A 143 -7.62 10.79 -0.83
CA ALA A 143 -8.10 10.37 -2.13
C ALA A 143 -9.61 10.54 -2.21
N ASP A 144 -10.09 11.07 -3.34
CA ASP A 144 -11.51 11.28 -3.61
C ASP A 144 -12.11 10.07 -4.34
N LEU A 145 -13.08 9.40 -3.70
CA LEU A 145 -13.85 8.30 -4.30
C LEU A 145 -15.26 8.78 -4.73
N GLY A 146 -15.42 10.05 -5.00
CA GLY A 146 -16.69 10.72 -5.25
C GLY A 146 -17.27 11.27 -3.94
N ASP A 147 -18.25 10.60 -3.34
CA ASP A 147 -18.86 11.06 -2.08
C ASP A 147 -18.06 10.71 -0.83
N ILE A 148 -16.95 10.00 -0.98
CA ILE A 148 -16.14 9.49 0.14
C ILE A 148 -14.68 9.91 -0.01
N GLN A 149 -14.16 10.52 1.06
CA GLN A 149 -12.76 10.93 1.17
C GLN A 149 -11.97 9.87 1.96
N LEU A 150 -10.94 9.31 1.35
CA LEU A 150 -10.11 8.25 1.93
C LEU A 150 -8.74 8.80 2.30
N GLY A 151 -8.45 8.85 3.60
CA GLY A 151 -7.12 9.20 4.12
C GLY A 151 -6.16 8.02 4.02
N MET A 152 -5.03 8.24 3.34
CA MET A 152 -4.00 7.22 3.10
C MET A 152 -2.94 7.23 4.19
N SER A 153 -2.57 6.05 4.64
CA SER A 153 -1.40 5.82 5.50
C SER A 153 -0.82 4.43 5.23
N ILE A 154 0.34 4.11 5.78
CA ILE A 154 0.98 2.79 5.63
C ILE A 154 1.61 2.36 6.96
N CYS A 155 1.13 1.25 7.51
CA CYS A 155 1.77 0.46 8.56
C CYS A 155 2.20 1.28 9.80
N TYR A 156 3.48 1.58 9.94
CA TYR A 156 4.04 2.29 11.11
C TYR A 156 3.52 3.72 11.27
N ASP A 157 2.96 4.32 10.21
CA ASP A 157 2.21 5.58 10.31
C ASP A 157 1.14 5.53 11.42
N LEU A 158 0.61 4.33 11.73
CA LEU A 158 -0.38 4.11 12.78
C LEU A 158 0.04 4.67 14.15
N ARG A 159 1.33 4.74 14.43
CA ARG A 159 1.87 5.26 15.70
C ARG A 159 1.92 6.78 15.78
N PHE A 160 1.60 7.49 14.71
CA PHE A 160 1.74 8.93 14.61
C PHE A 160 0.38 9.62 14.54
N ALA A 161 -0.22 9.87 15.70
CA ALA A 161 -1.56 10.46 15.83
C ALA A 161 -1.72 11.80 15.09
N HIS A 162 -0.64 12.56 14.89
CA HIS A 162 -0.68 13.82 14.17
C HIS A 162 -1.08 13.65 12.71
N LEU A 163 -0.60 12.60 12.03
CA LEU A 163 -1.00 12.29 10.66
C LEU A 163 -2.52 12.06 10.57
N TYR A 164 -3.06 11.21 11.44
CA TYR A 164 -4.50 10.90 11.43
C TYR A 164 -5.36 12.10 11.81
N ARG A 165 -4.89 12.93 12.75
CA ARG A 165 -5.56 14.18 13.07
C ARG A 165 -5.60 15.13 11.88
N GLN A 166 -4.50 15.20 11.11
CA GLN A 166 -4.45 16.02 9.90
C GLN A 166 -5.42 15.47 8.86
N LEU A 167 -5.35 14.17 8.53
CA LEU A 167 -6.28 13.54 7.59
C LEU A 167 -7.75 13.75 7.98
N ALA A 168 -8.09 13.61 9.27
CA ALA A 168 -9.45 13.85 9.75
C ALA A 168 -9.88 15.32 9.62
N ARG A 169 -8.99 16.28 9.91
CA ARG A 169 -9.26 17.71 9.73
C ARG A 169 -9.44 18.09 8.26
N ASP A 170 -8.69 17.45 7.37
CA ASP A 170 -8.75 17.66 5.93
C ASP A 170 -9.97 16.95 5.28
N GLY A 171 -10.81 16.28 6.11
CA GLY A 171 -12.11 15.74 5.69
C GLY A 171 -12.12 14.26 5.34
N ALA A 172 -11.13 13.48 5.73
CA ALA A 172 -11.16 12.04 5.51
C ALA A 172 -12.34 11.38 6.25
N HIS A 173 -13.18 10.65 5.51
CA HIS A 173 -14.29 9.85 6.04
C HIS A 173 -13.85 8.44 6.45
N ILE A 174 -12.82 7.92 5.77
CA ILE A 174 -12.23 6.60 5.99
C ILE A 174 -10.72 6.77 6.11
N LEU A 175 -10.12 6.04 7.04
CA LEU A 175 -8.67 5.97 7.22
C LEU A 175 -8.22 4.54 6.90
N THR A 176 -7.20 4.38 6.06
CA THR A 176 -6.65 3.08 5.69
C THR A 176 -5.26 2.89 6.28
N VAL A 177 -5.00 1.68 6.80
CA VAL A 177 -3.73 1.31 7.43
C VAL A 177 -3.29 -0.05 6.89
N PRO A 178 -2.95 -0.15 5.59
CA PRO A 178 -2.36 -1.37 5.06
C PRO A 178 -1.03 -1.65 5.76
N ALA A 179 -0.82 -2.89 6.21
CA ALA A 179 0.33 -3.24 7.01
C ALA A 179 0.85 -4.64 6.66
N ALA A 180 2.16 -4.84 6.89
CA ALA A 180 2.85 -6.12 6.80
C ALA A 180 3.57 -6.42 8.12
N PHE A 181 2.82 -6.45 9.23
CA PHE A 181 3.35 -6.72 10.56
C PHE A 181 3.89 -8.15 10.66
N THR A 182 5.03 -8.31 11.35
CA THR A 182 5.46 -9.62 11.83
C THR A 182 4.56 -10.09 12.97
N ALA A 183 4.63 -11.39 13.34
CA ALA A 183 3.88 -11.89 14.50
C ALA A 183 4.21 -11.12 15.79
N VAL A 184 5.48 -10.72 15.96
CA VAL A 184 5.94 -9.97 17.15
C VAL A 184 5.46 -8.52 17.08
N SER A 185 5.71 -7.81 15.97
CA SER A 185 5.32 -6.42 15.85
C SER A 185 3.80 -6.24 15.81
N GLY A 186 3.07 -7.19 15.21
CA GLY A 186 1.61 -7.14 15.17
C GLY A 186 0.95 -7.27 16.55
N ALA A 187 1.57 -8.02 17.47
CA ALA A 187 1.09 -8.10 18.85
C ALA A 187 1.26 -6.78 19.64
N ALA A 188 2.16 -5.90 19.19
CA ALA A 188 2.44 -4.60 19.81
C ALA A 188 1.59 -3.45 19.22
N HIS A 189 0.94 -3.66 18.09
CA HIS A 189 0.10 -2.69 17.39
C HIS A 189 -1.38 -2.96 17.56
#